data_a140442a1648e0b70ef1ddcd459f3474
#
_entry.id   a140442a1648e0b70ef1ddcd459f3474
#
_cell.length_a   1.000
_cell.length_b   1.000
_cell.length_c   1.000
_cell.angle_alpha   90.00
_cell.angle_beta   90.00
_cell.angle_gamma   90.00
#
_symmetry.space_group_name_H-M   'P 1'
#
loop_
_entity.id
_entity.type
_entity.pdbx_description
1 polymer ?
#
loop_
_entity_poly.entity_id
_entity_poly.type
_entity_poly.pdbx_seq_one_letter_code
_entity_poly.pdbx_strand_id
1 'polypeptide(L)'
;TLKDGQLVLLHLAPVDPRSLMQGDYMRLNYEINSSSSDFIDEQTATRGYAILQTDSNQVGQLIRLQNTLTPLNDNEIAIKYKIVNNRIFLGAESFFFEEGQDTLYQNAMYGGLKVDDKGQSLLIGLYDENFQHIQPDK
;
A
#
# COMPACT_ATOMS: atom_id res chain seq x y z
N THR A 1 13.89 -4.27 11.93
CA THR A 1 13.80 -5.14 10.77
C THR A 1 12.36 -5.39 10.37
N LEU A 2 12.14 -5.85 9.15
CA LEU A 2 10.79 -6.07 8.65
C LEU A 2 10.07 -7.19 9.39
N LYS A 3 10.78 -8.10 10.01
CA LYS A 3 10.10 -9.14 10.77
C LYS A 3 9.37 -8.59 12.00
N ASP A 4 9.80 -7.43 12.48
CA ASP A 4 9.15 -6.75 13.59
C ASP A 4 8.20 -5.67 13.10
N GLY A 5 7.95 -5.61 11.79
CA GLY A 5 7.11 -4.60 11.21
C GLY A 5 5.64 -4.79 11.50
N GLN A 6 4.90 -3.72 11.34
CA GLN A 6 3.45 -3.72 11.52
C GLN A 6 2.76 -3.97 10.20
N LEU A 7 1.73 -4.82 10.21
CA LEU A 7 0.92 -5.04 9.02
C LEU A 7 -0.05 -3.88 8.81
N VAL A 8 -0.09 -3.39 7.59
CA VAL A 8 -1.05 -2.35 7.18
C VAL A 8 -1.72 -2.81 5.89
N LEU A 9 -3.03 -2.74 5.84
CA LEU A 9 -3.80 -3.06 4.63
C LEU A 9 -4.16 -1.76 3.93
N LEU A 10 -3.91 -1.70 2.63
CA LEU A 10 -4.22 -0.53 1.82
C LEU A 10 -5.25 -0.90 0.76
N HIS A 11 -6.30 -0.10 0.67
CA HIS A 11 -7.35 -0.28 -0.32
C HIS A 11 -6.78 -0.22 -1.73
N LEU A 12 -7.16 -1.19 -2.55
CA LEU A 12 -6.90 -1.16 -3.97
C LEU A 12 -8.01 -0.37 -4.65
N ALA A 13 -7.63 0.50 -5.59
CA ALA A 13 -8.60 1.26 -6.34
C ALA A 13 -9.39 0.32 -7.26
N PRO A 14 -10.68 0.59 -7.48
CA PRO A 14 -11.48 -0.26 -8.37
C PRO A 14 -11.03 -0.05 -9.82
N VAL A 15 -10.43 -1.08 -10.41
CA VAL A 15 -9.98 -1.08 -11.80
C VAL A 15 -10.29 -2.45 -12.39
N ASP A 16 -10.28 -2.52 -13.73
CA ASP A 16 -10.39 -3.80 -14.41
C ASP A 16 -9.18 -4.65 -14.08
N PRO A 17 -9.36 -5.81 -13.42
CA PRO A 17 -8.21 -6.65 -13.05
C PRO A 17 -7.34 -7.02 -14.24
N ARG A 18 -7.94 -7.18 -15.43
CA ARG A 18 -7.16 -7.56 -16.61
C ARG A 18 -6.19 -6.49 -17.04
N SER A 19 -6.49 -5.24 -16.77
CA SER A 19 -5.58 -4.15 -17.13
C SER A 19 -4.38 -4.07 -16.19
N LEU A 20 -4.45 -4.73 -15.04
CA LEU A 20 -3.38 -4.72 -14.05
C LEU A 20 -2.40 -5.87 -14.23
N MET A 21 -2.80 -6.92 -14.93
CA MET A 21 -1.99 -8.13 -15.02
C MET A 21 -1.16 -8.14 -16.29
N GLN A 22 0.13 -8.44 -16.12
CA GLN A 22 1.06 -8.56 -17.23
C GLN A 22 1.99 -9.72 -16.93
N GLY A 23 1.74 -10.87 -17.59
CA GLY A 23 2.56 -12.06 -17.36
C GLY A 23 2.35 -12.61 -15.97
N ASP A 24 3.41 -12.67 -15.20
CA ASP A 24 3.42 -13.25 -13.87
C ASP A 24 3.44 -12.19 -12.76
N TYR A 25 3.07 -10.95 -13.08
CA TYR A 25 2.93 -9.93 -12.06
C TYR A 25 1.74 -9.04 -12.36
N MET A 26 1.27 -8.35 -11.33
CA MET A 26 0.23 -7.36 -11.49
C MET A 26 0.69 -6.05 -10.86
N ARG A 27 0.37 -4.96 -11.55
CA ARG A 27 0.64 -3.63 -11.02
C ARG A 27 -0.55 -3.23 -10.15
N LEU A 28 -0.25 -2.91 -8.91
CA LEU A 28 -1.28 -2.50 -7.96
C LEU A 28 -1.52 -1.00 -8.07
N ASN A 29 -2.78 -0.62 -8.05
CA ASN A 29 -3.17 0.76 -8.01
C ASN A 29 -3.92 0.97 -6.70
N TYR A 30 -3.22 1.49 -5.71
CA TYR A 30 -3.84 1.77 -4.43
C TYR A 30 -4.69 3.03 -4.52
N GLU A 31 -5.74 3.06 -3.75
CA GLU A 31 -6.58 4.25 -3.67
C GLU A 31 -5.74 5.46 -3.27
N ILE A 32 -4.76 5.28 -2.37
CA ILE A 32 -3.87 6.33 -1.94
C ILE A 32 -3.05 6.92 -3.09
N ASN A 33 -2.74 6.13 -4.12
CA ASN A 33 -1.93 6.64 -5.23
C ASN A 33 -2.61 7.82 -5.94
N SER A 34 -3.92 7.81 -6.05
CA SER A 34 -4.63 8.89 -6.74
C SER A 34 -5.35 9.83 -5.77
N SER A 35 -5.96 9.32 -4.70
CA SER A 35 -6.67 10.19 -3.76
C SER A 35 -5.73 11.10 -2.99
N SER A 36 -4.46 10.74 -2.95
CA SER A 36 -3.46 11.53 -2.23
C SER A 36 -3.18 12.89 -2.85
N SER A 37 -3.69 13.15 -4.06
CA SER A 37 -3.46 14.44 -4.71
C SER A 37 -3.98 15.61 -3.88
N ASP A 38 -4.99 15.41 -3.04
CA ASP A 38 -5.51 16.45 -2.17
C ASP A 38 -4.53 16.84 -1.08
N PHE A 39 -3.52 16.02 -0.82
CA PHE A 39 -2.50 16.27 0.20
C PHE A 39 -1.24 16.89 -0.39
N ILE A 40 -1.17 17.04 -1.71
CA ILE A 40 0.01 17.53 -2.40
C ILE A 40 -0.21 18.98 -2.80
N ASP A 41 0.73 19.85 -2.44
CA ASP A 41 0.75 21.24 -2.88
C ASP A 41 2.16 21.59 -3.32
N GLU A 42 2.37 22.86 -3.66
CA GLU A 42 3.65 23.33 -4.18
C GLU A 42 4.80 23.18 -3.18
N GLN A 43 4.47 23.09 -1.90
CA GLN A 43 5.48 23.03 -0.85
C GLN A 43 5.73 21.61 -0.39
N THR A 44 4.98 20.64 -0.90
CA THR A 44 5.15 19.25 -0.50
C THR A 44 6.45 18.71 -1.07
N ALA A 45 7.29 18.16 -0.18
CA ALA A 45 8.53 17.52 -0.62
C ALA A 45 8.21 16.30 -1.48
N THR A 46 9.06 16.04 -2.49
CA THR A 46 8.85 14.90 -3.37
C THR A 46 9.16 13.57 -2.71
N ARG A 47 9.80 13.58 -1.57
CA ARG A 47 10.07 12.39 -0.74
C ARG A 47 9.83 12.73 0.70
N GLY A 48 9.28 11.80 1.44
CA GLY A 48 9.00 12.00 2.86
C GLY A 48 8.25 10.80 3.41
N TYR A 49 7.35 11.07 4.35
CA TYR A 49 6.60 10.03 5.04
C TYR A 49 5.10 10.29 4.92
N ALA A 50 4.39 9.28 4.44
CA ALA A 50 2.94 9.30 4.42
C ALA A 50 2.47 8.72 5.74
N ILE A 51 1.66 9.48 6.47
CA ILE A 51 1.17 9.06 7.77
C ILE A 51 -0.23 8.47 7.59
N LEU A 52 -0.35 7.22 7.97
CA LEU A 52 -1.59 6.47 7.85
C LEU A 52 -2.15 6.19 9.23
N GLN A 53 -3.45 6.35 9.37
CA GLN A 53 -4.15 5.95 10.57
C GLN A 53 -4.77 4.58 10.33
N THR A 54 -4.54 3.63 11.23
CA THR A 54 -5.04 2.27 11.07
C THR A 54 -6.26 2.04 11.95
N ASP A 55 -7.20 1.25 11.43
CA ASP A 55 -8.40 0.87 12.17
C ASP A 55 -8.22 -0.52 12.80
N SER A 56 -9.31 -1.06 13.37
CA SER A 56 -9.26 -2.36 14.04
C SER A 56 -8.95 -3.52 13.10
N ASN A 57 -9.14 -3.34 11.80
CA ASN A 57 -8.82 -4.34 10.79
C ASN A 57 -7.46 -4.08 10.14
N GLN A 58 -6.71 -3.12 10.69
CA GLN A 58 -5.37 -2.73 10.20
C GLN A 58 -5.41 -2.05 8.83
N VAL A 59 -6.57 -1.57 8.41
CA VAL A 59 -6.68 -0.80 7.18
C VAL A 59 -6.20 0.62 7.44
N GLY A 60 -5.26 1.09 6.62
CA GLY A 60 -4.67 2.41 6.77
C GLY A 60 -5.29 3.43 5.84
N GLN A 61 -5.52 4.62 6.36
CA GLN A 61 -5.99 5.76 5.59
C GLN A 61 -5.00 6.90 5.73
N LEU A 62 -4.69 7.54 4.63
CA LEU A 62 -3.76 8.67 4.62
C LEU A 62 -4.39 9.85 5.36
N ILE A 63 -3.66 10.39 6.34
CA ILE A 63 -4.14 11.55 7.08
C ILE A 63 -3.26 12.77 6.91
N ARG A 64 -1.97 12.59 6.59
CA ARG A 64 -1.10 13.73 6.30
C ARG A 64 0.23 13.25 5.74
N LEU A 65 1.01 14.18 5.21
CA LEU A 65 2.37 13.96 4.76
C LEU A 65 3.33 14.73 5.66
N GLN A 66 4.45 14.11 5.98
CA GLN A 66 5.48 14.74 6.83
C GLN A 66 6.85 14.60 6.18
N ASN A 67 7.73 15.54 6.49
CA ASN A 67 9.12 15.45 6.06
C ASN A 67 9.95 14.53 6.94
N THR A 68 9.46 14.25 8.14
CA THR A 68 10.15 13.44 9.14
C THR A 68 9.29 12.29 9.60
N LEU A 69 9.94 11.28 10.16
CA LEU A 69 9.27 10.07 10.64
C LEU A 69 8.31 10.36 11.80
N THR A 70 8.65 11.32 12.62
CA THR A 70 7.87 11.69 13.81
C THR A 70 7.46 13.16 13.71
N PRO A 71 6.45 13.59 14.46
CA PRO A 71 5.70 12.87 15.49
C PRO A 71 4.62 11.95 14.92
N LEU A 72 4.25 10.94 15.71
CA LEU A 72 3.15 10.03 15.39
C LEU A 72 2.22 9.94 16.60
N ASN A 73 0.92 9.95 16.34
CA ASN A 73 -0.09 9.70 17.36
C ASN A 73 -0.39 8.21 17.45
N ASP A 74 -1.23 7.85 18.41
CA ASP A 74 -1.66 6.44 18.54
C ASP A 74 -2.35 6.00 17.25
N ASN A 75 -2.11 4.75 16.86
CA ASN A 75 -2.68 4.15 15.65
C ASN A 75 -2.20 4.79 14.36
N GLU A 76 -1.11 5.55 14.41
CA GLU A 76 -0.50 6.11 13.22
C GLU A 76 0.77 5.36 12.87
N ILE A 77 0.99 5.23 11.57
CA ILE A 77 2.19 4.59 11.05
C ILE A 77 2.72 5.43 9.89
N ALA A 78 4.03 5.53 9.79
CA ALA A 78 4.68 6.30 8.74
C ALA A 78 5.25 5.36 7.69
N ILE A 79 4.97 5.65 6.42
CA ILE A 79 5.51 4.90 5.29
C ILE A 79 6.21 5.89 4.36
N LYS A 80 7.44 5.58 3.97
CA LYS A 80 8.17 6.40 3.02
C LYS A 80 7.42 6.48 1.70
N TYR A 81 7.39 7.68 1.12
CA TYR A 81 6.74 7.89 -0.17
C TYR A 81 7.66 8.64 -1.12
N LYS A 82 7.30 8.60 -2.39
CA LYS A 82 7.81 9.57 -3.36
C LYS A 82 6.66 10.02 -4.25
N ILE A 83 6.79 11.23 -4.79
CA ILE A 83 5.79 11.79 -5.68
C ILE A 83 6.32 11.74 -7.10
N VAL A 84 5.50 11.16 -8.00
CA VAL A 84 5.79 11.12 -9.43
C VAL A 84 4.50 11.53 -10.15
N ASN A 85 4.58 12.55 -11.00
CA ASN A 85 3.42 13.03 -11.76
C ASN A 85 2.23 13.35 -10.86
N ASN A 86 2.50 14.02 -9.75
CA ASN A 86 1.47 14.46 -8.80
C ASN A 86 0.73 13.29 -8.13
N ARG A 87 1.38 12.12 -8.05
CA ARG A 87 0.82 10.94 -7.39
C ARG A 87 1.83 10.40 -6.40
N ILE A 88 1.31 9.90 -5.27
CA ILE A 88 2.15 9.32 -4.23
C ILE A 88 2.34 7.84 -4.52
N PHE A 89 3.59 7.38 -4.44
CA PHE A 89 3.96 5.97 -4.55
C PHE A 89 4.73 5.55 -3.32
N LEU A 90 4.45 4.34 -2.86
CA LEU A 90 5.04 3.80 -1.63
C LEU A 90 6.15 2.78 -1.91
N GLY A 91 6.38 2.44 -3.19
CA GLY A 91 7.37 1.45 -3.55
C GLY A 91 6.87 0.01 -3.45
N ALA A 92 5.59 -0.16 -3.23
CA ALA A 92 4.98 -1.49 -3.03
C ALA A 92 3.84 -1.71 -4.02
N GLU A 93 4.01 -1.26 -5.26
CA GLU A 93 2.94 -1.29 -6.27
C GLU A 93 3.04 -2.44 -7.25
N SER A 94 3.95 -3.38 -7.04
CA SER A 94 4.08 -4.55 -7.91
C SER A 94 3.95 -5.83 -7.09
N PHE A 95 3.10 -6.73 -7.54
CA PHE A 95 2.90 -8.02 -6.88
C PHE A 95 3.20 -9.14 -7.86
N PHE A 96 4.11 -10.04 -7.48
CA PHE A 96 4.50 -11.18 -8.31
C PHE A 96 3.78 -12.44 -7.87
N PHE A 97 3.35 -13.25 -8.83
CA PHE A 97 2.67 -14.51 -8.56
C PHE A 97 3.16 -15.56 -9.54
N GLU A 98 2.91 -16.83 -9.22
CA GLU A 98 3.31 -17.91 -10.11
C GLU A 98 2.39 -17.98 -11.33
N GLU A 99 2.95 -18.40 -12.44
CA GLU A 99 2.22 -18.56 -13.68
C GLU A 99 0.97 -19.42 -13.44
N GLY A 100 -0.16 -18.96 -13.98
CA GLY A 100 -1.41 -19.69 -13.86
C GLY A 100 -2.22 -19.32 -12.62
N GLN A 101 -1.71 -18.46 -11.74
CA GLN A 101 -2.42 -18.09 -10.52
C GLN A 101 -3.08 -16.72 -10.60
N ASP A 102 -3.11 -16.12 -11.76
CA ASP A 102 -3.65 -14.77 -11.92
C ASP A 102 -5.11 -14.65 -11.48
N THR A 103 -5.93 -15.69 -11.75
CA THR A 103 -7.34 -15.64 -11.38
C THR A 103 -7.54 -15.64 -9.86
N LEU A 104 -6.59 -16.20 -9.11
CA LEU A 104 -6.67 -16.24 -7.66
C LEU A 104 -6.76 -14.84 -7.07
N TYR A 105 -6.09 -13.87 -7.69
CA TYR A 105 -5.95 -12.54 -7.14
C TYR A 105 -6.96 -11.53 -7.68
N GLN A 106 -7.89 -11.97 -8.51
CA GLN A 106 -8.85 -11.05 -9.12
C GLN A 106 -9.81 -10.42 -8.11
N ASN A 107 -10.01 -11.08 -6.98
CA ASN A 107 -10.91 -10.58 -5.93
C ASN A 107 -10.19 -9.86 -4.81
N ALA A 108 -8.91 -9.52 -5.03
CA ALA A 108 -8.15 -8.80 -4.02
C ALA A 108 -8.73 -7.40 -3.82
N MET A 109 -8.88 -7.02 -2.56
CA MET A 109 -9.39 -5.70 -2.18
C MET A 109 -8.32 -4.85 -1.51
N TYR A 110 -7.28 -5.48 -0.96
CA TYR A 110 -6.24 -4.79 -0.22
C TYR A 110 -4.88 -5.34 -0.56
N GLY A 111 -3.87 -4.46 -0.58
CA GLY A 111 -2.49 -4.89 -0.52
C GLY A 111 -2.03 -4.86 0.93
N GLY A 112 -1.34 -5.90 1.37
CA GLY A 112 -0.82 -5.98 2.73
C GLY A 112 0.65 -5.64 2.76
N LEU A 113 1.01 -4.62 3.54
CA LEU A 113 2.38 -4.17 3.68
C LEU A 113 2.86 -4.39 5.10
N LYS A 114 4.08 -4.86 5.24
CA LYS A 114 4.80 -4.82 6.51
C LYS A 114 5.63 -3.55 6.53
N VAL A 115 5.48 -2.77 7.59
CA VAL A 115 6.15 -1.48 7.71
C VAL A 115 7.00 -1.49 8.98
N ASP A 116 8.29 -1.17 8.84
CA ASP A 116 9.18 -1.15 9.99
C ASP A 116 9.15 0.21 10.67
N ASP A 117 9.96 0.34 11.72
CA ASP A 117 10.00 1.56 12.52
C ASP A 117 10.70 2.73 11.83
N LYS A 118 11.28 2.50 10.66
CA LYS A 118 11.94 3.54 9.86
C LYS A 118 11.09 3.99 8.67
N GLY A 119 9.88 3.43 8.54
CA GLY A 119 8.99 3.77 7.44
C GLY A 119 9.21 2.97 6.18
N GLN A 120 10.09 1.97 6.19
CA GLN A 120 10.28 1.10 5.04
C GLN A 120 9.15 0.09 4.99
N SER A 121 8.66 -0.18 3.79
CA SER A 121 7.54 -1.08 3.60
C SER A 121 7.88 -2.19 2.63
N LEU A 122 7.22 -3.33 2.82
CA LEU A 122 7.36 -4.49 1.96
C LEU A 122 5.98 -5.07 1.72
N LEU A 123 5.62 -5.22 0.45
CA LEU A 123 4.36 -5.87 0.09
C LEU A 123 4.49 -7.37 0.36
N ILE A 124 3.65 -7.89 1.24
CA ILE A 124 3.73 -9.30 1.64
C ILE A 124 2.61 -10.14 1.04
N GLY A 125 1.59 -9.53 0.47
CA GLY A 125 0.51 -10.30 -0.14
C GLY A 125 -0.71 -9.45 -0.40
N LEU A 126 -1.74 -10.09 -0.93
CA LEU A 126 -3.00 -9.45 -1.20
C LEU A 126 -4.07 -10.04 -0.29
N TYR A 127 -5.08 -9.26 0.01
CA TYR A 127 -6.13 -9.62 0.96
C TYR A 127 -7.50 -9.39 0.35
N ASP A 128 -8.46 -10.21 0.72
CA ASP A 128 -9.82 -10.12 0.19
C ASP A 128 -10.69 -9.19 1.03
N GLU A 129 -11.97 -9.10 0.67
CA GLU A 129 -12.91 -8.20 1.35
C GLU A 129 -13.14 -8.56 2.81
N ASN A 130 -12.79 -9.78 3.21
CA ASN A 130 -12.90 -10.25 4.59
C ASN A 130 -11.59 -10.13 5.35
N PHE A 131 -10.62 -9.40 4.78
CA PHE A 131 -9.30 -9.18 5.37
C PHE A 131 -8.51 -10.47 5.51
N GLN A 132 -8.82 -11.47 4.67
CA GLN A 132 -8.11 -12.74 4.67
C GLN A 132 -7.01 -12.72 3.63
N HIS A 133 -5.84 -13.21 4.01
CA HIS A 133 -4.70 -13.29 3.11
C HIS A 133 -5.00 -14.29 1.99
N ILE A 134 -4.94 -13.83 0.77
CA ILE A 134 -5.17 -14.69 -0.40
C ILE A 134 -3.91 -15.49 -0.64
N GLN A 135 -4.01 -16.82 -0.56
CA GLN A 135 -2.87 -17.70 -0.73
C GLN A 135 -3.19 -18.78 -1.75
N PRO A 136 -2.22 -19.15 -2.58
CA PRO A 136 -2.44 -20.24 -3.52
C PRO A 136 -2.67 -21.56 -2.78
N ASP A 137 -3.55 -22.37 -3.34
CA ASP A 137 -3.72 -23.73 -2.85
C ASP A 137 -2.47 -24.54 -3.21
N LYS A 138 -2.12 -25.43 -2.32
CA LYS A 138 -0.96 -26.30 -2.57
C LYS A 138 -1.36 -27.56 -3.31
#